data_d1248a5443ed095f9ca2b6c16f151bd1
#
_entry.id   d1248a5443ed095f9ca2b6c16f151bd1
#
_cell.length_a   1.000
_cell.length_b   1.000
_cell.length_c   1.000
_cell.angle_alpha   90.00
_cell.angle_beta   90.00
_cell.angle_gamma   90.00
#
_symmetry.space_group_name_H-M   'P 1'
#
loop_
_entity.id
_entity.type
_entity.pdbx_description
1 polymer ?
#
loop_
_entity_poly.entity_id
_entity_poly.type
_entity_poly.pdbx_seq_one_letter_code
_entity_poly.pdbx_strand_id
1 'polypeptide(L)'
;MATTDRWFTTEELTQMSRPTMDRAIEAIDNGDPDTARRLCEEMKHEWRALHDLMVEGIAGLISYIAEVQGEEAVEQAWRYGNERTWKSDVEKIDSYPRKEIVKALAATWRAHSTSGVGPKPGAFTISEDDEKFTFSMNPCGSGQRLVRLGKYDGENGFGKTKEAHDWSYGREDFPLYCTHCAFMNEVQPIEWIGFPIYPSDPPEDYSRDPCVWYWYKDPADIPARHWERYGLRPT
;
A
#
# COMPACT_ATOMS: atom_id res chain seq x y z
N MET A 1 14.62 -41.22 -31.36
CA MET A 1 13.80 -40.93 -30.17
C MET A 1 14.51 -39.80 -29.44
N ALA A 2 13.97 -38.61 -29.45
CA ALA A 2 14.53 -37.51 -28.68
C ALA A 2 14.32 -37.81 -27.19
N THR A 3 15.38 -38.05 -26.46
CA THR A 3 15.37 -38.08 -24.99
C THR A 3 15.03 -36.64 -24.58
N THR A 4 13.81 -36.43 -24.12
CA THR A 4 13.47 -35.18 -23.44
C THR A 4 14.26 -35.19 -22.12
N ASP A 5 15.40 -34.49 -22.09
CA ASP A 5 16.12 -34.28 -20.85
C ASP A 5 15.19 -33.56 -19.87
N ARG A 6 14.66 -34.30 -18.89
CA ARG A 6 13.87 -33.71 -17.82
C ARG A 6 14.83 -32.93 -16.93
N TRP A 7 14.56 -31.65 -16.73
CA TRP A 7 15.39 -30.79 -15.86
C TRP A 7 15.17 -31.08 -14.38
N PHE A 8 13.97 -31.56 -14.03
CA PHE A 8 13.57 -31.83 -12.65
C PHE A 8 12.96 -33.21 -12.50
N THR A 9 13.22 -33.84 -11.39
CA THR A 9 12.56 -35.06 -10.95
C THR A 9 11.10 -34.77 -10.53
N THR A 10 10.29 -35.79 -10.43
CA THR A 10 8.90 -35.64 -9.93
C THR A 10 8.88 -35.12 -8.49
N GLU A 11 9.82 -35.57 -7.67
CA GLU A 11 9.95 -35.12 -6.27
C GLU A 11 10.30 -33.64 -6.20
N GLU A 12 11.28 -33.15 -6.98
CA GLU A 12 11.63 -31.73 -7.05
C GLU A 12 10.43 -30.89 -7.49
N LEU A 13 9.69 -31.31 -8.52
CA LEU A 13 8.48 -30.60 -8.97
C LEU A 13 7.41 -30.56 -7.89
N THR A 14 7.23 -31.65 -7.15
CA THR A 14 6.30 -31.71 -6.02
C THR A 14 6.71 -30.72 -4.93
N GLN A 15 7.99 -30.67 -4.57
CA GLN A 15 8.48 -29.70 -3.57
C GLN A 15 8.38 -28.26 -4.04
N MET A 16 8.66 -27.98 -5.31
CA MET A 16 8.52 -26.64 -5.90
C MET A 16 7.07 -26.15 -5.93
N SER A 17 6.10 -27.03 -5.99
CA SER A 17 4.67 -26.65 -6.01
C SER A 17 4.05 -26.43 -4.63
N ARG A 18 4.78 -26.76 -3.55
CA ARG A 18 4.28 -26.61 -2.17
C ARG A 18 4.44 -25.17 -1.68
N PRO A 19 3.42 -24.56 -1.06
CA PRO A 19 3.53 -23.24 -0.45
C PRO A 19 4.70 -23.16 0.54
N THR A 20 5.49 -22.10 0.45
CA THR A 20 6.70 -21.93 1.29
C THR A 20 6.37 -21.86 2.78
N MET A 21 5.19 -21.30 3.15
CA MET A 21 4.72 -21.28 4.54
C MET A 21 4.45 -22.70 5.07
N ASP A 22 3.80 -23.57 4.28
CA ASP A 22 3.49 -24.94 4.69
C ASP A 22 4.79 -25.74 4.90
N ARG A 23 5.78 -25.53 4.05
CA ARG A 23 7.12 -26.13 4.19
C ARG A 23 7.83 -25.63 5.45
N ALA A 24 7.67 -24.36 5.79
CA ALA A 24 8.26 -23.78 7.01
C ALA A 24 7.60 -24.35 8.27
N ILE A 25 6.28 -24.49 8.28
CA ILE A 25 5.53 -25.12 9.38
C ILE A 25 5.97 -26.59 9.58
N GLU A 26 6.06 -27.35 8.48
CA GLU A 26 6.55 -28.73 8.54
C GLU A 26 7.97 -28.85 9.10
N ALA A 27 8.87 -27.92 8.72
CA ALA A 27 10.22 -27.88 9.27
C ALA A 27 10.22 -27.61 10.78
N ILE A 28 9.33 -26.75 11.27
CA ILE A 28 9.15 -26.51 12.71
C ILE A 28 8.68 -27.78 13.41
N ASP A 29 7.65 -28.45 12.87
CA ASP A 29 7.07 -29.65 13.44
C ASP A 29 8.10 -30.81 13.50
N ASN A 30 9.00 -30.85 12.54
CA ASN A 30 10.10 -31.82 12.48
C ASN A 30 11.32 -31.44 13.33
N GLY A 31 11.29 -30.29 14.03
CA GLY A 31 12.40 -29.83 14.87
C GLY A 31 13.61 -29.33 14.07
N ASP A 32 13.41 -28.83 12.85
CA ASP A 32 14.43 -28.25 11.98
C ASP A 32 14.30 -26.73 11.88
N PRO A 33 14.77 -25.99 12.90
CA PRO A 33 14.63 -24.52 12.96
C PRO A 33 15.46 -23.79 11.89
N ASP A 34 16.53 -24.39 11.40
CA ASP A 34 17.40 -23.77 10.39
C ASP A 34 16.72 -23.75 9.03
N THR A 35 16.11 -24.87 8.63
CA THR A 35 15.28 -24.92 7.42
C THR A 35 14.06 -24.00 7.56
N ALA A 36 13.38 -24.00 8.69
CA ALA A 36 12.23 -23.09 8.92
C ALA A 36 12.64 -21.62 8.75
N ARG A 37 13.76 -21.20 9.32
CA ARG A 37 14.28 -19.83 9.19
C ARG A 37 14.59 -19.49 7.74
N ARG A 38 15.27 -20.35 7.01
CA ARG A 38 15.59 -20.16 5.59
C ARG A 38 14.32 -19.99 4.76
N LEU A 39 13.29 -20.82 4.98
CA LEU A 39 12.03 -20.74 4.27
C LEU A 39 11.25 -19.45 4.61
N CYS A 40 11.31 -18.96 5.85
CA CYS A 40 10.75 -17.65 6.19
C CYS A 40 11.44 -16.49 5.45
N GLU A 41 12.77 -16.56 5.26
CA GLU A 41 13.46 -15.55 4.46
C GLU A 41 13.12 -15.66 2.96
N GLU A 42 13.01 -16.89 2.43
CA GLU A 42 12.56 -17.15 1.05
C GLU A 42 11.17 -16.56 0.80
N MET A 43 10.23 -16.76 1.71
CA MET A 43 8.87 -16.23 1.62
C MET A 43 8.82 -14.69 1.57
N LYS A 44 9.75 -13.98 2.23
CA LYS A 44 9.85 -12.52 2.10
C LYS A 44 10.18 -12.10 0.68
N HIS A 45 11.02 -12.86 -0.03
CA HIS A 45 11.36 -12.58 -1.43
C HIS A 45 10.17 -12.86 -2.35
N GLU A 46 9.46 -13.97 -2.14
CA GLU A 46 8.25 -14.30 -2.90
C GLU A 46 7.18 -13.22 -2.71
N TRP A 47 6.94 -12.81 -1.47
CA TRP A 47 5.99 -11.77 -1.15
C TRP A 47 6.35 -10.43 -1.80
N ARG A 48 7.64 -10.05 -1.74
CA ARG A 48 8.11 -8.82 -2.39
C ARG A 48 7.87 -8.86 -3.89
N ALA A 49 8.21 -9.96 -4.55
CA ALA A 49 8.02 -10.09 -6.00
C ALA A 49 6.56 -9.92 -6.40
N LEU A 50 5.64 -10.54 -5.66
CA LEU A 50 4.19 -10.40 -5.89
C LEU A 50 3.70 -8.96 -5.63
N HIS A 51 4.12 -8.37 -4.50
CA HIS A 51 3.78 -7.00 -4.15
C HIS A 51 4.28 -6.01 -5.21
N ASP A 52 5.53 -6.16 -5.66
CA ASP A 52 6.13 -5.25 -6.65
C ASP A 52 5.41 -5.37 -7.99
N LEU A 53 5.09 -6.58 -8.44
CA LEU A 53 4.31 -6.80 -9.67
C LEU A 53 2.95 -6.11 -9.59
N MET A 54 2.25 -6.21 -8.44
CA MET A 54 0.96 -5.57 -8.22
C MET A 54 1.08 -4.04 -8.25
N VAL A 55 2.03 -3.49 -7.50
CA VAL A 55 2.21 -2.04 -7.36
C VAL A 55 2.66 -1.41 -8.68
N GLU A 56 3.63 -1.99 -9.36
CA GLU A 56 4.10 -1.53 -10.67
C GLU A 56 3.02 -1.71 -11.75
N GLY A 57 2.27 -2.80 -11.72
CA GLY A 57 1.14 -3.03 -12.62
C GLY A 57 0.06 -1.96 -12.47
N ILE A 58 -0.32 -1.63 -11.24
CA ILE A 58 -1.30 -0.56 -10.96
C ILE A 58 -0.72 0.80 -11.37
N ALA A 59 0.54 1.09 -11.03
CA ALA A 59 1.19 2.35 -11.41
C ALA A 59 1.22 2.53 -12.94
N GLY A 60 1.52 1.46 -13.69
CA GLY A 60 1.49 1.45 -15.14
C GLY A 60 0.09 1.69 -15.72
N LEU A 61 -0.93 0.98 -15.19
CA LEU A 61 -2.32 1.14 -15.64
C LEU A 61 -2.85 2.56 -15.39
N ILE A 62 -2.60 3.13 -14.22
CA ILE A 62 -3.03 4.50 -13.89
C ILE A 62 -2.27 5.53 -14.74
N SER A 63 -0.98 5.31 -15.00
CA SER A 63 -0.19 6.15 -15.91
C SER A 63 -0.78 6.13 -17.33
N TYR A 64 -1.11 4.95 -17.85
CA TYR A 64 -1.74 4.79 -19.16
C TYR A 64 -3.11 5.49 -19.22
N ILE A 65 -3.94 5.35 -18.18
CA ILE A 65 -5.25 6.04 -18.12
C ILE A 65 -5.05 7.56 -18.19
N ALA A 66 -4.12 8.11 -17.41
CA ALA A 66 -3.83 9.54 -17.43
C ALA A 66 -3.32 10.01 -18.79
N GLU A 67 -2.48 9.22 -19.43
CA GLU A 67 -1.91 9.55 -20.75
C GLU A 67 -2.97 9.57 -21.86
N VAL A 68 -3.85 8.55 -21.87
CA VAL A 68 -4.79 8.33 -22.99
C VAL A 68 -6.13 9.05 -22.78
N GLN A 69 -6.58 9.18 -21.53
CA GLN A 69 -7.91 9.69 -21.20
C GLN A 69 -7.89 10.96 -20.36
N GLY A 70 -6.72 11.39 -19.88
CA GLY A 70 -6.56 12.54 -19.00
C GLY A 70 -6.65 12.23 -17.51
N GLU A 71 -6.28 13.19 -16.69
CA GLU A 71 -6.16 13.02 -15.23
C GLU A 71 -7.53 12.85 -14.54
N GLU A 72 -8.60 13.42 -15.10
CA GLU A 72 -9.97 13.18 -14.60
C GLU A 72 -10.37 11.69 -14.65
N ALA A 73 -9.86 10.95 -15.63
CA ALA A 73 -10.13 9.53 -15.74
C ALA A 73 -9.40 8.71 -14.65
N VAL A 74 -8.31 9.22 -14.11
CA VAL A 74 -7.61 8.63 -12.95
C VAL A 74 -8.50 8.66 -11.72
N GLU A 75 -9.16 9.80 -11.45
CA GLU A 75 -10.15 9.90 -10.38
C GLU A 75 -11.27 8.88 -10.56
N GLN A 76 -11.85 8.81 -11.76
CA GLN A 76 -12.93 7.87 -12.05
C GLN A 76 -12.49 6.41 -11.85
N ALA A 77 -11.26 6.08 -12.23
CA ALA A 77 -10.72 4.73 -12.07
C ALA A 77 -10.57 4.35 -10.58
N TRP A 78 -10.03 5.24 -9.74
CA TRP A 78 -9.92 5.00 -8.30
C TRP A 78 -11.27 4.89 -7.63
N ARG A 79 -12.21 5.81 -7.94
CA ARG A 79 -13.58 5.76 -7.41
C ARG A 79 -14.27 4.44 -7.76
N TYR A 80 -14.18 4.02 -9.02
CA TYR A 80 -14.76 2.77 -9.48
C TYR A 80 -14.20 1.54 -8.74
N GLY A 81 -12.89 1.50 -8.55
CA GLY A 81 -12.22 0.41 -7.83
C GLY A 81 -12.62 0.36 -6.36
N ASN A 82 -12.50 1.49 -5.66
CA ASN A 82 -12.74 1.58 -4.23
C ASN A 82 -14.20 1.31 -3.84
N GLU A 83 -15.18 1.73 -4.66
CA GLU A 83 -16.58 1.39 -4.45
C GLU A 83 -16.84 -0.12 -4.41
N ARG A 84 -16.05 -0.90 -5.12
CA ARG A 84 -16.20 -2.36 -5.23
C ARG A 84 -15.37 -3.15 -4.24
N THR A 85 -14.30 -2.54 -3.73
CA THR A 85 -13.35 -3.25 -2.89
C THR A 85 -13.33 -2.76 -1.44
N TRP A 86 -13.64 -1.48 -1.19
CA TRP A 86 -13.39 -0.83 0.08
C TRP A 86 -14.65 -0.28 0.76
N LYS A 87 -15.63 0.21 -0.02
CA LYS A 87 -16.82 0.90 0.49
C LYS A 87 -17.56 0.12 1.58
N SER A 88 -17.80 -1.17 1.35
CA SER A 88 -18.55 -2.00 2.31
C SER A 88 -17.88 -2.10 3.69
N ASP A 89 -16.56 -2.07 3.74
CA ASP A 89 -15.82 -2.13 5.00
C ASP A 89 -15.82 -0.76 5.69
N VAL A 90 -15.71 0.32 4.91
CA VAL A 90 -15.78 1.69 5.42
C VAL A 90 -17.16 1.99 6.03
N GLU A 91 -18.24 1.67 5.34
CA GLU A 91 -19.61 1.87 5.84
C GLU A 91 -19.92 1.09 7.12
N LYS A 92 -19.15 0.04 7.40
CA LYS A 92 -19.29 -0.77 8.62
C LYS A 92 -18.25 -0.46 9.69
N ILE A 93 -17.42 0.56 9.49
CA ILE A 93 -16.25 0.83 10.34
C ILE A 93 -16.63 0.94 11.82
N ASP A 94 -17.77 1.55 12.14
CA ASP A 94 -18.25 1.71 13.51
C ASP A 94 -18.77 0.40 14.15
N SER A 95 -18.99 -0.65 13.35
CA SER A 95 -19.38 -1.96 13.87
C SER A 95 -18.20 -2.75 14.43
N TYR A 96 -16.97 -2.34 14.15
CA TYR A 96 -15.76 -3.00 14.61
C TYR A 96 -15.21 -2.35 15.89
N PRO A 97 -14.69 -3.13 16.85
CA PRO A 97 -13.99 -2.58 17.99
C PRO A 97 -12.78 -1.75 17.51
N ARG A 98 -12.67 -0.50 17.97
CA ARG A 98 -11.63 0.43 17.50
C ARG A 98 -10.20 -0.12 17.61
N LYS A 99 -9.89 -0.85 18.67
CA LYS A 99 -8.57 -1.51 18.82
C LYS A 99 -8.30 -2.55 17.74
N GLU A 100 -9.32 -3.26 17.27
CA GLU A 100 -9.15 -4.27 16.22
C GLU A 100 -8.92 -3.60 14.86
N ILE A 101 -9.52 -2.43 14.61
CA ILE A 101 -9.25 -1.64 13.40
C ILE A 101 -7.77 -1.22 13.37
N VAL A 102 -7.23 -0.69 14.46
CA VAL A 102 -5.82 -0.30 14.54
C VAL A 102 -4.89 -1.51 14.31
N LYS A 103 -5.24 -2.67 14.86
CA LYS A 103 -4.48 -3.92 14.61
C LYS A 103 -4.55 -4.35 13.14
N ALA A 104 -5.71 -4.23 12.50
CA ALA A 104 -5.88 -4.53 11.08
C ALA A 104 -5.07 -3.56 10.20
N LEU A 105 -5.09 -2.27 10.49
CA LEU A 105 -4.25 -1.27 9.83
C LEU A 105 -2.76 -1.61 9.99
N ALA A 106 -2.32 -1.94 11.20
CA ALA A 106 -0.94 -2.36 11.45
C ALA A 106 -0.58 -3.64 10.67
N ALA A 107 -1.52 -4.59 10.51
CA ALA A 107 -1.29 -5.77 9.68
C ALA A 107 -1.12 -5.43 8.20
N THR A 108 -1.96 -4.52 7.67
CA THR A 108 -1.83 -3.99 6.30
C THR A 108 -0.47 -3.33 6.09
N TRP A 109 -0.03 -2.50 7.04
CA TRP A 109 1.29 -1.85 6.96
C TRP A 109 2.43 -2.86 7.06
N ARG A 110 2.33 -3.90 7.87
CA ARG A 110 3.33 -4.99 7.87
C ARG A 110 3.43 -5.68 6.52
N ALA A 111 2.31 -5.90 5.85
CA ALA A 111 2.31 -6.46 4.49
C ALA A 111 3.00 -5.54 3.48
N HIS A 112 2.72 -4.23 3.50
CA HIS A 112 3.42 -3.24 2.67
C HIS A 112 4.90 -3.13 3.04
N SER A 113 5.24 -3.30 4.29
CA SER A 113 6.58 -3.08 4.80
C SER A 113 7.58 -4.15 4.37
N THR A 114 7.15 -5.34 4.01
CA THR A 114 8.05 -6.39 3.48
C THR A 114 8.75 -5.98 2.17
N SER A 115 8.20 -4.98 1.47
CA SER A 115 8.75 -4.44 0.23
C SER A 115 9.61 -3.19 0.43
N GLY A 116 9.72 -2.69 1.66
CA GLY A 116 10.52 -1.51 1.98
C GLY A 116 12.00 -1.69 1.68
N VAL A 117 12.68 -0.55 1.42
CA VAL A 117 14.13 -0.47 1.27
C VAL A 117 14.71 0.30 2.45
N GLY A 118 15.93 -0.07 2.87
CA GLY A 118 16.62 0.58 3.98
C GLY A 118 17.30 -0.42 4.90
N PRO A 119 17.89 0.03 6.01
CA PRO A 119 18.61 -0.85 6.93
C PRO A 119 17.71 -1.90 7.60
N LYS A 120 16.42 -1.60 7.69
CA LYS A 120 15.37 -2.56 8.07
C LYS A 120 14.23 -2.43 7.05
N PRO A 121 14.33 -3.12 5.92
CA PRO A 121 13.31 -3.05 4.88
C PRO A 121 11.92 -3.31 5.49
N GLY A 122 11.00 -2.40 5.26
CA GLY A 122 9.65 -2.53 5.73
C GLY A 122 9.40 -2.13 7.18
N ALA A 123 10.37 -1.58 7.88
CA ALA A 123 10.13 -1.03 9.19
C ALA A 123 9.24 0.22 9.09
N PHE A 124 8.22 0.26 9.93
CA PHE A 124 7.42 1.45 10.16
C PHE A 124 7.25 1.63 11.68
N THR A 125 6.89 2.83 12.08
CA THR A 125 6.63 3.14 13.48
C THR A 125 5.15 3.41 13.68
N ILE A 126 4.64 3.02 14.84
CA ILE A 126 3.32 3.41 15.33
C ILE A 126 3.55 4.12 16.66
N SER A 127 2.97 5.29 16.81
CA SER A 127 2.87 5.99 18.07
C SER A 127 1.41 6.27 18.41
N GLU A 128 1.13 6.44 19.69
CA GLU A 128 -0.19 6.75 20.22
C GLU A 128 -0.08 7.97 21.12
N ASP A 129 -1.01 8.91 20.96
CA ASP A 129 -1.26 10.01 21.88
C ASP A 129 -2.72 9.98 22.36
N ASP A 130 -3.18 11.04 23.03
CA ASP A 130 -4.53 11.07 23.58
C ASP A 130 -5.61 11.08 22.48
N GLU A 131 -5.30 11.62 21.29
CA GLU A 131 -6.25 11.83 20.19
C GLU A 131 -6.16 10.75 19.10
N LYS A 132 -4.97 10.25 18.80
CA LYS A 132 -4.75 9.44 17.61
C LYS A 132 -3.62 8.43 17.68
N PHE A 133 -3.60 7.54 16.72
CA PHE A 133 -2.45 6.74 16.34
C PHE A 133 -1.79 7.35 15.10
N THR A 134 -0.48 7.42 15.09
CA THR A 134 0.33 7.90 13.98
C THR A 134 1.17 6.75 13.42
N PHE A 135 1.01 6.48 12.14
CA PHE A 135 1.79 5.49 11.40
C PHE A 135 2.77 6.23 10.49
N SER A 136 4.05 5.92 10.57
CA SER A 136 5.09 6.58 9.78
C SER A 136 5.97 5.56 9.07
N MET A 137 6.12 5.69 7.76
CA MET A 137 6.98 4.85 6.93
C MET A 137 7.99 5.68 6.15
N ASN A 138 9.25 5.25 6.12
CA ASN A 138 10.30 5.92 5.39
C ASN A 138 11.28 4.92 4.74
N PRO A 139 11.04 4.57 3.47
CA PRO A 139 9.89 4.89 2.62
C PRO A 139 8.66 4.05 2.94
N CYS A 140 7.50 4.45 2.41
CA CYS A 140 6.39 3.50 2.28
C CYS A 140 6.77 2.42 1.27
N GLY A 141 6.31 1.19 1.52
CA GLY A 141 6.69 0.02 0.73
C GLY A 141 6.26 0.04 -0.74
N SER A 142 5.37 0.97 -1.12
CA SER A 142 4.79 1.08 -2.46
C SER A 142 5.24 2.36 -3.18
N GLY A 143 4.42 3.38 -3.22
CA GLY A 143 4.64 4.56 -4.07
C GLY A 143 5.93 5.30 -3.80
N GLN A 144 6.26 5.59 -2.54
CA GLN A 144 7.51 6.29 -2.22
C GLN A 144 8.74 5.45 -2.60
N ARG A 145 8.68 4.14 -2.40
CA ARG A 145 9.74 3.24 -2.83
C ARG A 145 9.94 3.27 -4.34
N LEU A 146 8.85 3.29 -5.13
CA LEU A 146 8.96 3.42 -6.59
C LEU A 146 9.66 4.72 -6.99
N VAL A 147 9.35 5.83 -6.31
CA VAL A 147 10.05 7.11 -6.56
C VAL A 147 11.53 6.97 -6.27
N ARG A 148 11.91 6.43 -5.10
CA ARG A 148 13.32 6.24 -4.73
C ARG A 148 14.09 5.25 -5.60
N LEU A 149 13.39 4.35 -6.29
CA LEU A 149 13.96 3.43 -7.28
C LEU A 149 14.05 4.04 -8.69
N GLY A 150 13.69 5.33 -8.86
CA GLY A 150 13.74 5.99 -10.16
C GLY A 150 12.68 5.52 -11.15
N LYS A 151 11.60 4.85 -10.69
CA LYS A 151 10.54 4.31 -11.57
C LYS A 151 9.68 5.40 -12.22
N TYR A 152 9.82 6.64 -11.80
CA TYR A 152 9.16 7.83 -12.36
C TYR A 152 10.07 8.68 -13.21
N ASP A 153 11.31 8.23 -13.46
CA ASP A 153 12.31 8.99 -14.18
C ASP A 153 12.41 8.54 -15.65
N GLY A 154 12.77 9.51 -16.52
CA GLY A 154 12.99 9.27 -17.94
C GLY A 154 11.71 9.05 -18.76
N GLU A 155 11.89 8.75 -20.05
CA GLU A 155 10.82 8.66 -21.04
C GLU A 155 9.81 7.52 -20.77
N ASN A 156 10.27 6.44 -20.13
CA ASN A 156 9.44 5.27 -19.78
C ASN A 156 9.04 5.24 -18.30
N GLY A 157 9.18 6.38 -17.60
CA GLY A 157 8.78 6.49 -16.20
C GLY A 157 7.27 6.43 -16.02
N PHE A 158 6.82 6.01 -14.82
CA PHE A 158 5.41 6.09 -14.47
C PHE A 158 4.92 7.55 -14.42
N GLY A 159 3.63 7.75 -14.66
CA GLY A 159 3.02 9.05 -14.73
C GLY A 159 2.98 9.79 -13.38
N LYS A 160 3.13 11.11 -13.48
CA LYS A 160 2.89 12.07 -12.41
C LYS A 160 1.79 13.03 -12.85
N THR A 161 1.15 13.71 -11.91
CA THR A 161 0.16 14.74 -12.23
C THR A 161 0.83 15.90 -12.98
N LYS A 162 0.16 16.41 -14.01
CA LYS A 162 0.57 17.60 -14.75
C LYS A 162 0.01 18.87 -14.11
N GLU A 163 -1.14 18.72 -13.45
CA GLU A 163 -1.85 19.79 -12.77
C GLU A 163 -1.98 19.48 -11.28
N ALA A 164 -2.14 20.53 -10.48
CA ALA A 164 -2.47 20.38 -9.07
C ALA A 164 -3.95 20.08 -8.92
N HIS A 165 -4.26 18.94 -8.30
CA HIS A 165 -5.63 18.52 -7.97
C HIS A 165 -5.79 18.40 -6.45
N ASP A 166 -7.00 18.51 -5.96
CA ASP A 166 -7.30 18.25 -4.54
C ASP A 166 -6.81 16.85 -4.13
N TRP A 167 -7.08 15.85 -4.96
CA TRP A 167 -6.67 14.47 -4.73
C TRP A 167 -5.16 14.19 -4.98
N SER A 168 -4.41 15.17 -5.47
CA SER A 168 -2.94 15.15 -5.47
C SER A 168 -2.35 16.01 -4.35
N TYR A 169 -3.16 16.34 -3.33
CA TYR A 169 -2.82 17.22 -2.21
C TYR A 169 -2.39 18.62 -2.66
N GLY A 170 -2.99 19.14 -3.74
CA GLY A 170 -2.68 20.44 -4.35
C GLY A 170 -1.31 20.47 -5.03
N ARG A 171 -0.77 19.36 -5.47
CA ARG A 171 0.61 19.25 -6.01
C ARG A 171 0.60 18.83 -7.46
N GLU A 172 1.39 19.52 -8.26
CA GLU A 172 1.89 19.06 -9.55
C GLU A 172 3.02 18.05 -9.34
N ASP A 173 3.42 17.32 -10.39
CA ASP A 173 4.47 16.29 -10.33
C ASP A 173 4.25 15.22 -9.25
N PHE A 174 3.03 15.06 -8.81
CA PHE A 174 2.68 14.07 -7.79
C PHE A 174 2.55 12.68 -8.42
N PRO A 175 3.16 11.63 -7.87
CA PRO A 175 3.08 10.28 -8.43
C PRO A 175 1.63 9.80 -8.54
N LEU A 176 1.15 9.48 -9.75
CA LEU A 176 -0.24 9.08 -9.98
C LEU A 176 -0.66 7.85 -9.15
N TYR A 177 0.25 6.92 -8.91
CA TYR A 177 -0.04 5.81 -8.01
C TYR A 177 -0.37 6.28 -6.58
N CYS A 178 0.34 7.30 -6.07
CA CYS A 178 0.14 7.77 -4.69
C CYS A 178 -1.22 8.44 -4.46
N THR A 179 -1.93 8.82 -5.52
CA THR A 179 -3.26 9.44 -5.41
C THR A 179 -4.32 8.49 -4.84
N HIS A 180 -4.08 7.16 -4.89
CA HIS A 180 -4.99 6.20 -4.26
C HIS A 180 -5.17 6.45 -2.75
N CYS A 181 -4.15 6.96 -2.06
CA CYS A 181 -4.27 7.28 -0.64
C CYS A 181 -5.31 8.36 -0.38
N ALA A 182 -5.34 9.42 -1.20
CA ALA A 182 -6.35 10.46 -1.10
C ALA A 182 -7.75 9.90 -1.31
N PHE A 183 -7.97 9.12 -2.37
CA PHE A 183 -9.29 8.57 -2.67
C PHE A 183 -9.77 7.55 -1.65
N MET A 184 -8.93 6.55 -1.35
CA MET A 184 -9.29 5.40 -0.52
C MET A 184 -9.45 5.77 0.96
N ASN A 185 -8.63 6.71 1.45
CA ASN A 185 -8.55 7.00 2.87
C ASN A 185 -9.28 8.27 3.28
N GLU A 186 -9.51 9.19 2.34
CA GLU A 186 -10.02 10.52 2.66
C GLU A 186 -11.26 10.89 1.83
N VAL A 187 -11.13 11.13 0.52
CA VAL A 187 -12.22 11.67 -0.32
C VAL A 187 -13.47 10.79 -0.27
N GLN A 188 -13.35 9.53 -0.63
CA GLN A 188 -14.51 8.63 -0.68
C GLN A 188 -15.05 8.27 0.71
N PRO A 189 -14.25 8.02 1.76
CA PRO A 189 -14.78 7.93 3.12
C PRO A 189 -15.55 9.17 3.58
N ILE A 190 -15.08 10.38 3.29
CA ILE A 190 -15.84 11.60 3.60
C ILE A 190 -17.22 11.56 2.92
N GLU A 191 -17.29 11.15 1.65
CA GLU A 191 -18.54 11.05 0.90
C GLU A 191 -19.47 9.95 1.44
N TRP A 192 -18.92 8.83 1.93
CA TRP A 192 -19.71 7.69 2.37
C TRP A 192 -20.17 7.77 3.82
N ILE A 193 -19.33 8.29 4.71
CA ILE A 193 -19.55 8.27 6.17
C ILE A 193 -19.30 9.62 6.85
N GLY A 194 -18.96 10.69 6.10
CA GLY A 194 -18.84 12.06 6.60
C GLY A 194 -17.46 12.45 7.13
N PHE A 195 -16.51 11.52 7.23
CA PHE A 195 -15.15 11.81 7.72
C PHE A 195 -14.08 10.96 7.04
N PRO A 196 -12.82 11.48 6.93
CA PRO A 196 -11.71 10.70 6.42
C PRO A 196 -11.31 9.64 7.44
N ILE A 197 -11.28 8.37 7.04
CA ILE A 197 -11.01 7.28 7.99
C ILE A 197 -9.53 7.14 8.35
N TYR A 198 -8.66 7.53 7.43
CA TYR A 198 -7.22 7.33 7.58
C TYR A 198 -6.43 8.43 6.86
N PRO A 199 -6.64 9.70 7.29
CA PRO A 199 -6.01 10.84 6.65
C PRO A 199 -4.49 10.71 6.63
N SER A 200 -3.87 11.23 5.57
CA SER A 200 -2.45 11.07 5.33
C SER A 200 -1.76 12.38 4.96
N ASP A 201 -0.49 12.45 5.31
CA ASP A 201 0.40 13.49 4.85
C ASP A 201 1.53 12.82 4.01
N PRO A 202 1.47 12.92 2.67
CA PRO A 202 2.53 12.43 1.82
C PRO A 202 3.82 13.24 2.04
N PRO A 203 5.01 12.65 1.80
CA PRO A 203 6.27 13.36 1.98
C PRO A 203 6.35 14.59 1.07
N GLU A 204 6.91 15.68 1.57
CA GLU A 204 7.27 16.81 0.70
C GLU A 204 8.46 16.44 -0.19
N ASP A 205 9.46 15.83 0.39
CA ASP A 205 10.60 15.27 -0.33
C ASP A 205 10.58 13.74 -0.24
N TYR A 206 10.22 13.08 -1.32
CA TYR A 206 10.15 11.62 -1.41
C TYR A 206 11.49 10.93 -1.15
N SER A 207 12.62 11.63 -1.30
CA SER A 207 13.95 11.05 -1.09
C SER A 207 14.28 10.85 0.39
N ARG A 208 13.70 11.63 1.30
CA ARG A 208 14.08 11.67 2.72
C ARG A 208 12.94 11.65 3.72
N ASP A 209 11.78 12.28 3.39
CA ASP A 209 10.72 12.47 4.36
C ASP A 209 9.82 11.23 4.44
N PRO A 210 9.19 10.92 5.58
CA PRO A 210 8.27 9.80 5.69
C PRO A 210 6.91 10.11 5.04
N CYS A 211 6.21 9.06 4.62
CA CYS A 211 4.77 9.09 4.51
C CYS A 211 4.16 8.89 5.90
N VAL A 212 3.15 9.67 6.25
CA VAL A 212 2.51 9.61 7.57
C VAL A 212 1.01 9.46 7.41
N TRP A 213 0.42 8.58 8.22
CA TRP A 213 -1.02 8.34 8.27
C TRP A 213 -1.51 8.43 9.71
N TYR A 214 -2.77 8.86 9.89
CA TYR A 214 -3.37 9.09 11.18
C TYR A 214 -4.66 8.30 11.33
N TRP A 215 -4.82 7.64 12.47
CA TRP A 215 -6.09 7.08 12.91
C TRP A 215 -6.55 7.81 14.16
N TYR A 216 -7.55 8.67 14.03
CA TYR A 216 -8.10 9.42 15.15
C TYR A 216 -9.03 8.55 16.00
N LYS A 217 -8.92 8.67 17.33
CA LYS A 217 -9.74 7.92 18.27
C LYS A 217 -11.19 8.36 18.24
N ASP A 218 -11.44 9.65 18.02
CA ASP A 218 -12.74 10.25 17.76
C ASP A 218 -12.68 11.01 16.43
N PRO A 219 -13.63 10.78 15.50
CA PRO A 219 -13.72 11.59 14.28
C PRO A 219 -13.84 13.10 14.51
N ALA A 220 -14.37 13.53 15.68
CA ALA A 220 -14.45 14.94 16.03
C ALA A 220 -13.07 15.60 16.27
N ASP A 221 -12.05 14.81 16.56
CA ASP A 221 -10.69 15.30 16.78
C ASP A 221 -9.89 15.45 15.48
N ILE A 222 -10.46 15.04 14.34
CA ILE A 222 -9.79 15.15 13.05
C ILE A 222 -9.70 16.65 12.67
N PRO A 223 -8.49 17.18 12.39
CA PRO A 223 -8.33 18.58 12.00
C PRO A 223 -9.07 18.93 10.69
N ALA A 224 -9.73 20.08 10.67
CA ALA A 224 -10.51 20.56 9.51
C ALA A 224 -9.73 20.55 8.18
N ARG A 225 -8.41 20.73 8.22
CA ARG A 225 -7.53 20.67 7.04
C ARG A 225 -7.69 19.40 6.20
N HIS A 226 -8.14 18.29 6.80
CA HIS A 226 -8.36 17.02 6.10
C HIS A 226 -9.66 16.97 5.30
N TRP A 227 -10.58 17.93 5.51
CA TRP A 227 -11.73 18.19 4.63
C TRP A 227 -11.43 19.34 3.68
N GLU A 228 -10.86 20.42 4.22
CA GLU A 228 -10.62 21.67 3.50
C GLU A 228 -9.73 21.48 2.26
N ARG A 229 -8.75 20.55 2.33
CA ARG A 229 -7.91 20.21 1.16
C ARG A 229 -8.69 19.66 -0.02
N TYR A 230 -9.92 19.18 0.20
CA TYR A 230 -10.84 18.68 -0.83
C TYR A 230 -12.01 19.61 -1.07
N GLY A 231 -11.94 20.86 -0.63
CA GLY A 231 -13.06 21.81 -0.72
C GLY A 231 -14.27 21.44 0.14
N LEU A 232 -14.11 20.52 1.09
CA LEU A 232 -15.16 20.01 1.96
C LEU A 232 -15.08 20.64 3.36
N ARG A 233 -16.09 20.39 4.18
CA ARG A 233 -16.12 20.83 5.59
C ARG A 233 -16.52 19.68 6.49
N PRO A 234 -16.07 19.65 7.74
CA PRO A 234 -16.60 18.73 8.75
C PRO A 234 -18.13 18.90 8.85
N THR A 235 -18.85 17.77 8.89
CA THR A 235 -20.32 17.72 9.05
C THR A 235 -20.72 17.70 10.50
#